data_4d3e0b52069c413fe09b39c0044f6bfb
#
_entry.id   4d3e0b52069c413fe09b39c0044f6bfb
#
_cell.length_a   1.000
_cell.length_b   1.000
_cell.length_c   1.000
_cell.angle_alpha   90.00
_cell.angle_beta   90.00
_cell.angle_gamma   90.00
#
_symmetry.space_group_name_H-M   'P 1'
#
loop_
_entity.id
_entity.type
_entity.pdbx_description
1 polymer ?
#
loop_
_entity_poly.entity_id
_entity_poly.type
_entity_poly.pdbx_seq_one_letter_code
_entity_poly.pdbx_strand_id
1 'polypeptide(L)'
;MEEMNLDLGVINEMEDPFVRVEEDQFAPEIKPVRVNFEDLVERIRNNVKIKIRKTMLNNVTIGADPEVFIFNTSTKTVVSSIGIIPGEKGDPWIDPTWPKGFGLEIDNILGEFNIPPCKTKEEFIDSIVFMKKYIREHVKKINPNYDIRCRASYLVPEDQLQSKEAKLFGCSIDYNAYTEEPNPKPKGEETNLRSSGFHLHVGYENPNVETSLMIIKYLDAYLGVPSVLLDGDTNRRSLYGKAGAFRLCDYGCEYRTLSSYFLRTKTTLTFVWNGLTKALKALEDEIPLPPADLVQEAINTSNSELAQRLIKDYNL
;
A
#
# COMPACT_ATOMS: atom_id res chain seq x y z
N MET A 1 18.92 -2.61 32.62
CA MET A 1 18.52 -1.67 31.55
C MET A 1 19.42 -1.96 30.37
N GLU A 2 19.01 -2.92 29.53
CA GLU A 2 19.68 -3.18 28.27
C GLU A 2 19.03 -2.27 27.22
N GLU A 3 19.81 -1.31 26.75
CA GLU A 3 19.45 -0.48 25.60
C GLU A 3 19.37 -1.38 24.38
N MET A 4 18.16 -1.52 23.83
CA MET A 4 17.95 -2.15 22.54
C MET A 4 18.44 -1.18 21.45
N ASN A 5 19.74 -1.23 21.18
CA ASN A 5 20.36 -0.54 20.05
C ASN A 5 19.81 -1.14 18.76
N LEU A 6 18.85 -0.45 18.15
CA LEU A 6 18.51 -0.68 16.75
C LEU A 6 19.65 -0.12 15.91
N ASP A 7 20.58 -1.00 15.53
CA ASP A 7 21.66 -0.70 14.59
C ASP A 7 21.04 -0.35 13.23
N LEU A 8 20.89 0.95 12.99
CA LEU A 8 20.51 1.51 11.71
C LEU A 8 21.73 1.49 10.75
N GLY A 9 22.27 0.30 10.52
CA GLY A 9 23.34 0.11 9.56
C GLY A 9 22.98 0.74 8.22
N VAL A 10 23.84 1.64 7.77
CA VAL A 10 23.83 2.23 6.42
C VAL A 10 23.86 1.08 5.41
N ILE A 11 22.70 0.74 4.86
CA ILE A 11 22.57 -0.33 3.87
C ILE A 11 22.98 0.26 2.52
N ASN A 12 24.21 -0.09 2.11
CA ASN A 12 24.66 0.09 0.73
C ASN A 12 23.75 -0.71 -0.21
N GLU A 13 23.28 -0.04 -1.25
CA GLU A 13 22.55 -0.64 -2.36
C GLU A 13 23.51 -1.56 -3.16
N MET A 14 23.59 -2.83 -2.82
CA MET A 14 24.23 -3.83 -3.71
C MET A 14 23.66 -5.23 -3.55
N GLU A 15 23.38 -5.78 -4.74
CA GLU A 15 23.30 -7.18 -5.15
C GLU A 15 22.17 -8.07 -4.66
N ASP A 16 21.29 -8.36 -5.64
CA ASP A 16 20.20 -9.32 -5.58
C ASP A 16 20.59 -10.59 -6.37
N PRO A 17 20.83 -11.75 -5.73
CA PRO A 17 21.05 -13.00 -6.45
C PRO A 17 19.71 -13.69 -6.78
N PHE A 18 19.54 -14.04 -8.06
CA PHE A 18 18.39 -14.77 -8.60
C PHE A 18 18.30 -16.20 -8.13
N VAL A 19 17.08 -16.63 -7.77
CA VAL A 19 16.70 -18.04 -7.75
C VAL A 19 15.52 -18.22 -8.73
N ARG A 20 15.65 -19.21 -9.65
CA ARG A 20 14.56 -19.64 -10.53
C ARG A 20 13.46 -20.29 -9.70
N VAL A 21 12.22 -19.87 -9.91
CA VAL A 21 11.03 -20.56 -9.39
C VAL A 21 10.53 -21.49 -10.48
N GLU A 22 10.43 -22.79 -10.18
CA GLU A 22 9.81 -23.79 -11.04
C GLU A 22 8.29 -23.60 -11.05
N GLU A 23 7.67 -23.83 -12.23
CA GLU A 23 6.24 -23.72 -12.47
C GLU A 23 5.50 -24.78 -11.67
N ASP A 24 4.61 -24.40 -10.73
CA ASP A 24 3.38 -25.17 -10.48
C ASP A 24 2.28 -24.39 -9.73
N GLN A 25 1.10 -24.42 -10.32
CA GLN A 25 -0.26 -24.26 -9.77
C GLN A 25 -0.60 -22.96 -9.04
N PHE A 26 -0.94 -21.94 -9.79
CA PHE A 26 -1.63 -20.75 -9.28
C PHE A 26 -3.16 -20.96 -9.24
N ALA A 27 -3.78 -20.44 -8.16
CA ALA A 27 -5.23 -20.46 -7.94
C ALA A 27 -6.02 -19.74 -9.05
N PRO A 28 -7.33 -20.01 -9.22
CA PRO A 28 -8.13 -19.48 -10.30
C PRO A 28 -8.18 -17.95 -10.33
N GLU A 29 -8.24 -17.43 -11.53
CA GLU A 29 -8.29 -16.02 -11.90
C GLU A 29 -9.44 -15.29 -11.18
N ILE A 30 -9.12 -14.47 -10.18
CA ILE A 30 -10.07 -13.53 -9.58
C ILE A 30 -9.93 -12.21 -10.35
N LYS A 31 -10.85 -11.96 -11.29
CA LYS A 31 -10.97 -10.63 -11.91
C LYS A 31 -11.42 -9.63 -10.86
N PRO A 32 -10.80 -8.46 -10.74
CA PRO A 32 -11.31 -7.41 -9.86
C PRO A 32 -12.69 -6.97 -10.36
N VAL A 33 -13.74 -7.42 -9.68
CA VAL A 33 -15.10 -6.93 -9.92
C VAL A 33 -15.19 -5.57 -9.22
N ARG A 34 -15.38 -4.52 -9.99
CA ARG A 34 -15.65 -3.19 -9.45
C ARG A 34 -17.03 -3.19 -8.81
N VAL A 35 -17.08 -3.16 -7.48
CA VAL A 35 -18.34 -3.00 -6.74
C VAL A 35 -18.91 -1.63 -7.07
N ASN A 36 -20.18 -1.58 -7.42
CA ASN A 36 -20.89 -0.32 -7.60
C ASN A 36 -20.91 0.41 -6.24
N PHE A 37 -20.47 1.64 -6.25
CA PHE A 37 -20.32 2.49 -5.08
C PHE A 37 -21.64 2.68 -4.30
N GLU A 38 -22.76 2.78 -5.00
CA GLU A 38 -24.09 2.96 -4.39
C GLU A 38 -24.52 1.72 -3.59
N ASP A 39 -24.28 0.52 -4.11
CA ASP A 39 -24.52 -0.74 -3.39
C ASP A 39 -23.68 -0.85 -2.12
N LEU A 40 -22.46 -0.30 -2.16
CA LEU A 40 -21.55 -0.30 -1.03
C LEU A 40 -22.05 0.62 0.09
N VAL A 41 -22.44 1.85 -0.27
CA VAL A 41 -22.99 2.83 0.68
C VAL A 41 -24.30 2.33 1.29
N GLU A 42 -25.13 1.64 0.50
CA GLU A 42 -26.39 1.07 0.98
C GLU A 42 -26.16 -0.09 1.97
N ARG A 43 -25.16 -0.95 1.71
CA ARG A 43 -24.74 -2.00 2.65
C ARG A 43 -24.17 -1.44 3.96
N ILE A 44 -23.41 -0.36 3.90
CA ILE A 44 -22.90 0.36 5.09
C ILE A 44 -24.05 0.99 5.88
N ARG A 45 -25.07 1.54 5.22
CA ARG A 45 -26.24 2.20 5.86
C ARG A 45 -27.24 1.22 6.48
N ASN A 46 -27.35 0.03 5.93
CA ASN A 46 -28.32 -1.00 6.40
C ASN A 46 -27.80 -1.81 7.58
N ASN A 47 -27.26 -1.15 8.60
CA ASN A 47 -26.78 -1.66 9.88
C ASN A 47 -27.52 -2.93 10.38
N VAL A 48 -27.00 -4.11 10.04
CA VAL A 48 -27.39 -5.34 10.70
C VAL A 48 -26.44 -5.53 11.89
N LYS A 49 -26.94 -5.35 13.10
CA LYS A 49 -26.23 -5.70 14.34
C LYS A 49 -25.97 -7.20 14.38
N ILE A 50 -24.86 -7.63 13.85
CA ILE A 50 -24.39 -9.00 13.98
C ILE A 50 -23.60 -9.10 15.27
N LYS A 51 -24.01 -9.99 16.16
CA LYS A 51 -23.28 -10.36 17.36
C LYS A 51 -21.91 -10.90 16.89
N ILE A 52 -20.83 -10.23 17.25
CA ILE A 52 -19.47 -10.60 16.87
C ILE A 52 -19.26 -12.05 17.36
N ARG A 53 -19.27 -13.00 16.44
CA ARG A 53 -18.71 -14.33 16.67
C ARG A 53 -17.20 -14.18 16.46
N LYS A 54 -16.40 -14.88 17.27
CA LYS A 54 -14.95 -14.96 17.13
C LYS A 54 -14.59 -14.93 15.64
N THR A 55 -13.90 -13.89 15.20
CA THR A 55 -13.60 -13.66 13.77
C THR A 55 -12.49 -14.62 13.39
N MET A 56 -12.84 -15.77 12.82
CA MET A 56 -11.86 -16.66 12.20
C MET A 56 -11.68 -16.23 10.75
N LEU A 57 -10.51 -15.72 10.42
CA LEU A 57 -10.13 -15.40 9.06
C LEU A 57 -9.63 -16.65 8.35
N ASN A 58 -10.46 -17.23 7.48
CA ASN A 58 -10.09 -18.40 6.70
C ASN A 58 -9.57 -18.00 5.32
N ASN A 59 -8.63 -18.79 4.78
CA ASN A 59 -8.09 -18.61 3.42
C ASN A 59 -7.58 -17.20 3.14
N VAL A 60 -6.88 -16.60 4.11
CA VAL A 60 -6.33 -15.24 3.96
C VAL A 60 -5.30 -15.22 2.83
N THR A 61 -5.42 -14.21 1.97
CA THR A 61 -4.45 -13.89 0.93
C THR A 61 -4.08 -12.42 1.00
N ILE A 62 -2.82 -12.10 0.69
CA ILE A 62 -2.30 -10.74 0.71
C ILE A 62 -1.87 -10.36 -0.69
N GLY A 63 -2.51 -9.35 -1.25
CA GLY A 63 -2.11 -8.71 -2.50
C GLY A 63 -1.61 -7.30 -2.26
N ALA A 64 -1.19 -6.64 -3.32
CA ALA A 64 -0.84 -5.22 -3.30
C ALA A 64 -0.89 -4.59 -4.69
N ASP A 65 -1.10 -3.27 -4.70
CA ASP A 65 -0.97 -2.38 -5.86
C ASP A 65 -0.06 -1.18 -5.52
N PRO A 66 1.27 -1.43 -5.44
CA PRO A 66 2.22 -0.38 -5.08
C PRO A 66 2.49 0.58 -6.23
N GLU A 67 2.75 1.83 -5.86
CA GLU A 67 3.11 2.91 -6.78
C GLU A 67 4.60 3.24 -6.70
N VAL A 68 5.23 3.59 -7.80
CA VAL A 68 6.64 4.03 -7.86
C VAL A 68 6.79 5.28 -8.70
N PHE A 69 7.74 6.15 -8.32
CA PHE A 69 8.16 7.26 -9.15
C PHE A 69 9.20 6.80 -10.18
N ILE A 70 9.13 7.34 -11.40
CA ILE A 70 10.23 7.30 -12.34
C ILE A 70 11.14 8.49 -12.05
N PHE A 71 12.42 8.26 -12.04
CA PHE A 71 13.41 9.25 -11.65
C PHE A 71 14.56 9.31 -12.66
N ASN A 72 14.87 10.51 -13.14
CA ASN A 72 16.05 10.75 -13.97
C ASN A 72 17.27 11.00 -13.06
N THR A 73 18.21 10.06 -13.07
CA THR A 73 19.41 10.11 -12.22
C THR A 73 20.40 11.18 -12.65
N SER A 74 20.37 11.60 -13.92
CA SER A 74 21.23 12.67 -14.47
C SER A 74 20.75 14.04 -14.01
N THR A 75 19.46 14.34 -14.16
CA THR A 75 18.87 15.63 -13.76
C THR A 75 18.46 15.65 -12.27
N LYS A 76 18.43 14.50 -11.62
CA LYS A 76 17.98 14.30 -10.22
C LYS A 76 16.52 14.76 -10.00
N THR A 77 15.66 14.54 -10.98
CA THR A 77 14.24 14.93 -10.96
C THR A 77 13.31 13.74 -11.21
N VAL A 78 12.08 13.86 -10.71
CA VAL A 78 10.99 12.95 -11.09
C VAL A 78 10.58 13.19 -12.53
N VAL A 79 10.25 12.12 -13.23
CA VAL A 79 9.74 12.10 -14.60
C VAL A 79 8.35 11.49 -14.57
N SER A 80 7.42 12.07 -15.31
CA SER A 80 6.07 11.48 -15.46
C SER A 80 6.13 10.09 -16.08
N SER A 81 5.34 9.17 -15.56
CA SER A 81 5.20 7.82 -16.13
C SER A 81 4.39 7.80 -17.43
N ILE A 82 3.67 8.89 -17.72
CA ILE A 82 2.82 9.01 -18.91
C ILE A 82 3.67 8.88 -20.18
N GLY A 83 3.32 7.95 -21.06
CA GLY A 83 4.08 7.63 -22.26
C GLY A 83 5.36 6.79 -22.04
N ILE A 84 5.66 6.41 -20.77
CA ILE A 84 6.80 5.58 -20.40
C ILE A 84 6.33 4.20 -19.92
N ILE A 85 5.40 4.17 -18.98
CA ILE A 85 4.82 2.93 -18.46
C ILE A 85 3.67 2.51 -19.37
N PRO A 86 3.56 1.22 -19.73
CA PRO A 86 2.41 0.70 -20.47
C PRO A 86 1.19 0.53 -19.55
N GLY A 87 0.00 0.39 -20.17
CA GLY A 87 -1.27 0.29 -19.44
C GLY A 87 -1.86 1.65 -19.08
N GLU A 88 -3.17 1.67 -18.92
CA GLU A 88 -3.90 2.86 -18.49
C GLU A 88 -4.60 2.56 -17.15
N LYS A 89 -4.97 3.59 -16.41
CA LYS A 89 -5.62 3.40 -15.12
C LYS A 89 -6.89 2.57 -15.23
N GLY A 90 -6.86 1.41 -14.58
CA GLY A 90 -7.94 0.45 -14.55
C GLY A 90 -7.97 -0.50 -15.76
N ASP A 91 -6.98 -0.40 -16.64
CA ASP A 91 -6.70 -1.35 -17.72
C ASP A 91 -5.20 -1.66 -17.74
N PRO A 92 -4.73 -2.45 -16.76
CA PRO A 92 -3.31 -2.73 -16.61
C PRO A 92 -2.78 -3.55 -17.77
N TRP A 93 -1.62 -3.16 -18.26
CA TRP A 93 -0.88 -3.97 -19.20
C TRP A 93 -0.33 -5.23 -18.54
N ILE A 94 -0.48 -6.35 -19.22
CA ILE A 94 -0.03 -7.67 -18.76
C ILE A 94 0.94 -8.23 -19.82
N ASP A 95 2.20 -8.45 -19.41
CA ASP A 95 3.15 -9.14 -20.27
C ASP A 95 2.75 -10.62 -20.39
N PRO A 96 2.64 -11.15 -21.64
CA PRO A 96 2.26 -12.56 -21.84
C PRO A 96 3.20 -13.58 -21.20
N THR A 97 4.41 -13.17 -20.82
CA THR A 97 5.41 -14.03 -20.19
C THR A 97 5.32 -14.02 -18.67
N TRP A 98 4.51 -13.11 -18.09
CA TRP A 98 4.34 -13.06 -16.65
C TRP A 98 3.45 -14.19 -16.13
N PRO A 99 3.69 -14.65 -14.89
CA PRO A 99 2.69 -15.44 -14.19
C PRO A 99 1.38 -14.64 -14.05
N LYS A 100 0.26 -15.34 -13.87
CA LYS A 100 -1.06 -14.68 -13.69
C LYS A 100 -1.09 -13.78 -12.47
N GLY A 101 -1.82 -12.67 -12.57
CA GLY A 101 -2.10 -11.77 -11.45
C GLY A 101 -1.14 -10.58 -11.34
N PHE A 102 -0.13 -10.49 -12.21
CA PHE A 102 0.67 -9.28 -12.35
C PHE A 102 0.06 -8.33 -13.37
N GLY A 103 0.18 -7.04 -13.11
CA GLY A 103 -0.24 -5.98 -14.02
C GLY A 103 0.58 -4.72 -13.81
N LEU A 104 0.68 -3.87 -14.81
CA LEU A 104 1.39 -2.60 -14.76
C LEU A 104 0.54 -1.54 -15.44
N GLU A 105 0.30 -0.43 -14.76
CA GLU A 105 -0.51 0.67 -15.28
C GLU A 105 0.05 2.03 -14.87
N ILE A 106 -0.45 3.08 -15.50
CA ILE A 106 -0.19 4.46 -15.11
C ILE A 106 -1.24 4.89 -14.08
N ASP A 107 -0.80 5.37 -12.91
CA ASP A 107 -1.65 6.16 -12.04
C ASP A 107 -1.11 7.58 -11.91
N ASN A 108 -1.76 8.53 -12.57
CA ASN A 108 -1.31 9.92 -12.67
C ASN A 108 0.08 9.99 -13.32
N ILE A 109 1.10 10.40 -12.57
CA ILE A 109 2.51 10.43 -13.02
C ILE A 109 3.34 9.26 -12.49
N LEU A 110 2.70 8.31 -11.82
CA LEU A 110 3.34 7.16 -11.18
C LEU A 110 3.16 5.90 -12.03
N GLY A 111 4.10 4.97 -11.91
CA GLY A 111 3.85 3.59 -12.34
C GLY A 111 3.23 2.83 -11.17
N GLU A 112 2.08 2.23 -11.37
CA GLU A 112 1.39 1.35 -10.43
C GLU A 112 1.47 -0.09 -10.93
N PHE A 113 1.70 -1.04 -10.05
CA PHE A 113 1.74 -2.44 -10.42
C PHE A 113 0.98 -3.32 -9.44
N ASN A 114 0.30 -4.33 -9.97
CA ASN A 114 -0.42 -5.31 -9.18
C ASN A 114 0.44 -6.56 -8.98
N ILE A 115 0.31 -7.19 -7.82
CA ILE A 115 0.85 -8.52 -7.56
C ILE A 115 -0.28 -9.52 -7.32
N PRO A 116 -0.08 -10.84 -7.61
CA PRO A 116 -1.08 -11.85 -7.31
C PRO A 116 -1.33 -11.96 -5.80
N PRO A 117 -2.49 -12.52 -5.39
CA PRO A 117 -2.75 -12.84 -3.99
C PRO A 117 -1.75 -13.88 -3.47
N CYS A 118 -0.97 -13.52 -2.46
CA CYS A 118 0.08 -14.32 -1.84
C CYS A 118 -0.41 -14.95 -0.54
N LYS A 119 0.08 -16.15 -0.22
CA LYS A 119 -0.19 -16.85 1.05
C LYS A 119 1.03 -16.90 1.97
N THR A 120 2.22 -16.67 1.42
CA THR A 120 3.47 -16.68 2.16
C THR A 120 4.22 -15.37 2.03
N LYS A 121 5.11 -15.13 2.99
CA LYS A 121 5.98 -13.96 2.99
C LYS A 121 6.91 -13.94 1.78
N GLU A 122 7.41 -15.09 1.42
CA GLU A 122 8.32 -15.30 0.30
C GLU A 122 7.62 -14.93 -1.00
N GLU A 123 6.43 -15.45 -1.27
CA GLU A 123 5.61 -15.10 -2.45
C GLU A 123 5.38 -13.59 -2.54
N PHE A 124 5.02 -12.94 -1.41
CA PHE A 124 4.76 -11.51 -1.36
C PHE A 124 6.00 -10.68 -1.70
N ILE A 125 7.13 -11.00 -1.04
CA ILE A 125 8.39 -10.27 -1.26
C ILE A 125 8.89 -10.48 -2.68
N ASP A 126 8.91 -11.72 -3.16
CA ASP A 126 9.45 -12.05 -4.48
C ASP A 126 8.60 -11.46 -5.61
N SER A 127 7.28 -11.44 -5.46
CA SER A 127 6.38 -10.77 -6.41
C SER A 127 6.66 -9.27 -6.53
N ILE A 128 6.84 -8.58 -5.41
CA ILE A 128 7.18 -7.15 -5.42
C ILE A 128 8.58 -6.92 -6.02
N VAL A 129 9.56 -7.73 -5.65
CA VAL A 129 10.93 -7.63 -6.18
C VAL A 129 10.94 -7.87 -7.69
N PHE A 130 10.19 -8.87 -8.17
CA PHE A 130 10.03 -9.16 -9.59
C PHE A 130 9.50 -7.95 -10.36
N MET A 131 8.40 -7.35 -9.94
CA MET A 131 7.81 -6.19 -10.62
C MET A 131 8.71 -4.96 -10.58
N LYS A 132 9.32 -4.68 -9.43
CA LYS A 132 10.30 -3.58 -9.31
C LYS A 132 11.47 -3.73 -10.26
N LYS A 133 12.00 -4.95 -10.41
CA LYS A 133 13.06 -5.24 -11.36
C LYS A 133 12.59 -5.01 -12.79
N TYR A 134 11.44 -5.57 -13.14
CA TYR A 134 10.86 -5.41 -14.46
C TYR A 134 10.69 -3.93 -14.85
N ILE A 135 10.05 -3.13 -13.98
CA ILE A 135 9.82 -1.71 -14.24
C ILE A 135 11.16 -0.98 -14.40
N ARG A 136 12.14 -1.26 -13.54
CA ARG A 136 13.49 -0.67 -13.62
C ARG A 136 14.17 -0.98 -14.96
N GLU A 137 14.10 -2.19 -15.41
CA GLU A 137 14.67 -2.61 -16.71
C GLU A 137 13.90 -1.98 -17.87
N HIS A 138 12.59 -1.89 -17.78
CA HIS A 138 11.73 -1.26 -18.78
C HIS A 138 12.08 0.23 -18.96
N VAL A 139 12.11 1.00 -17.88
CA VAL A 139 12.39 2.45 -17.96
C VAL A 139 13.83 2.73 -18.42
N LYS A 140 14.81 1.87 -18.08
CA LYS A 140 16.20 1.97 -18.56
C LYS A 140 16.34 1.70 -20.04
N LYS A 141 15.51 0.87 -20.65
CA LYS A 141 15.49 0.68 -22.11
C LYS A 141 15.04 1.94 -22.85
N ILE A 142 14.15 2.73 -22.24
CA ILE A 142 13.68 4.01 -22.81
C ILE A 142 14.74 5.09 -22.64
N ASN A 143 15.32 5.21 -21.45
CA ASN A 143 16.43 6.12 -21.18
C ASN A 143 17.36 5.50 -20.11
N PRO A 144 18.65 5.30 -20.41
CA PRO A 144 19.61 4.71 -19.47
C PRO A 144 19.74 5.46 -18.13
N ASN A 145 19.37 6.74 -18.10
CA ASN A 145 19.38 7.55 -16.88
C ASN A 145 18.09 7.42 -16.07
N TYR A 146 17.10 6.68 -16.54
CA TYR A 146 15.88 6.47 -15.76
C TYR A 146 16.04 5.31 -14.79
N ASP A 147 15.48 5.50 -13.60
CA ASP A 147 15.39 4.48 -12.56
C ASP A 147 14.06 4.66 -11.81
N ILE A 148 13.68 3.73 -10.96
CA ILE A 148 12.52 3.87 -10.08
C ILE A 148 12.93 4.38 -8.70
N ARG A 149 12.01 5.10 -8.03
CA ARG A 149 12.19 5.54 -6.64
C ARG A 149 10.96 5.17 -5.82
N CYS A 150 11.24 4.53 -4.68
CA CYS A 150 10.26 4.17 -3.66
C CYS A 150 10.38 5.19 -2.52
N ARG A 151 9.59 6.25 -2.57
CA ARG A 151 9.51 7.32 -1.56
C ARG A 151 8.07 7.73 -1.36
N ALA A 152 7.74 8.20 -0.18
CA ALA A 152 6.37 8.59 0.13
C ALA A 152 5.89 9.79 -0.69
N SER A 153 6.78 10.76 -0.96
CA SER A 153 6.42 11.95 -1.75
C SER A 153 7.60 12.58 -2.49
N TYR A 154 7.28 13.39 -3.50
CA TYR A 154 8.21 14.26 -4.21
C TYR A 154 7.53 15.57 -4.61
N LEU A 155 8.30 16.66 -4.60
CA LEU A 155 7.98 17.86 -5.37
C LEU A 155 8.37 17.59 -6.81
N VAL A 156 7.39 17.58 -7.70
CA VAL A 156 7.57 17.21 -9.11
C VAL A 156 7.77 18.49 -9.93
N PRO A 157 8.71 18.50 -10.89
CA PRO A 157 8.89 19.64 -11.79
C PRO A 157 7.60 19.98 -12.54
N GLU A 158 7.33 21.25 -12.72
CA GLU A 158 6.09 21.73 -13.33
C GLU A 158 5.93 21.27 -14.78
N ASP A 159 7.03 21.13 -15.51
CA ASP A 159 7.04 20.60 -16.89
C ASP A 159 6.58 19.13 -16.97
N GLN A 160 6.66 18.37 -15.88
CA GLN A 160 6.16 17.00 -15.79
C GLN A 160 4.66 16.90 -15.42
N LEU A 161 4.03 18.05 -15.11
CA LEU A 161 2.64 18.16 -14.69
C LEU A 161 1.76 18.91 -15.71
N GLN A 162 2.14 18.91 -16.99
CA GLN A 162 1.44 19.71 -17.99
C GLN A 162 0.15 19.07 -18.50
N SER A 163 0.07 17.76 -18.57
CA SER A 163 -1.14 17.10 -19.03
C SER A 163 -2.27 17.18 -17.99
N LYS A 164 -3.51 17.03 -18.43
CA LYS A 164 -4.68 17.01 -17.55
C LYS A 164 -4.59 15.86 -16.56
N GLU A 165 -4.16 14.69 -17.03
CA GLU A 165 -3.99 13.47 -16.23
C GLU A 165 -2.93 13.68 -15.15
N ALA A 166 -1.81 14.35 -15.46
CA ALA A 166 -0.74 14.64 -14.51
C ALA A 166 -1.14 15.65 -13.43
N LYS A 167 -2.10 16.53 -13.69
CA LYS A 167 -2.60 17.54 -12.74
C LYS A 167 -3.60 16.97 -11.76
N LEU A 168 -4.38 15.97 -12.17
CA LEU A 168 -5.40 15.36 -11.33
C LEU A 168 -4.79 14.28 -10.43
N PHE A 169 -5.23 14.22 -9.18
CA PHE A 169 -5.01 13.02 -8.39
C PHE A 169 -5.96 11.91 -8.86
N GLY A 170 -5.37 10.84 -9.39
CA GLY A 170 -6.09 9.74 -10.03
C GLY A 170 -6.92 8.87 -9.09
N CYS A 171 -6.82 9.06 -7.78
CA CYS A 171 -7.46 8.19 -6.80
C CYS A 171 -8.98 8.22 -6.87
N SER A 172 -9.60 7.04 -6.91
CA SER A 172 -11.00 6.87 -6.55
C SER A 172 -11.19 7.24 -5.08
N ILE A 173 -12.44 7.57 -4.70
CA ILE A 173 -12.78 7.89 -3.31
C ILE A 173 -12.38 6.71 -2.41
N ASP A 174 -11.70 6.99 -1.31
CA ASP A 174 -11.47 6.07 -0.22
C ASP A 174 -12.26 6.52 1.03
N TYR A 175 -12.40 5.65 1.99
CA TYR A 175 -13.18 5.86 3.21
C TYR A 175 -12.28 5.79 4.43
N ASN A 176 -12.80 6.32 5.53
CA ASN A 176 -12.19 6.21 6.85
C ASN A 176 -12.91 5.12 7.67
N ALA A 177 -12.17 4.08 8.09
CA ALA A 177 -12.74 2.97 8.84
C ALA A 177 -13.24 3.34 10.25
N TYR A 178 -12.86 4.50 10.79
CA TYR A 178 -13.31 4.96 12.11
C TYR A 178 -14.63 5.74 12.04
N THR A 179 -14.81 6.51 10.97
CA THR A 179 -16.01 7.35 10.80
C THR A 179 -16.99 6.77 9.78
N GLU A 180 -16.53 5.83 8.95
CA GLU A 180 -17.27 5.26 7.82
C GLU A 180 -17.66 6.31 6.76
N GLU A 181 -17.04 7.49 6.82
CA GLU A 181 -17.26 8.59 5.90
C GLU A 181 -16.17 8.62 4.80
N PRO A 182 -16.47 9.16 3.62
CA PRO A 182 -15.48 9.40 2.58
C PRO A 182 -14.35 10.31 3.07
N ASN A 183 -13.12 9.96 2.77
CA ASN A 183 -11.99 10.86 2.99
C ASN A 183 -12.06 12.05 2.02
N PRO A 184 -11.70 13.26 2.47
CA PRO A 184 -11.61 14.42 1.59
C PRO A 184 -10.64 14.16 0.44
N LYS A 185 -11.08 14.38 -0.80
CA LYS A 185 -10.22 14.24 -1.97
C LYS A 185 -9.27 15.45 -2.07
N PRO A 186 -7.94 15.24 -2.08
CA PRO A 186 -7.00 16.33 -2.26
C PRO A 186 -7.15 16.95 -3.66
N LYS A 187 -6.84 18.24 -3.77
CA LYS A 187 -6.84 18.96 -5.04
C LYS A 187 -5.43 19.00 -5.63
N GLY A 188 -5.16 18.17 -6.61
CA GLY A 188 -3.85 18.03 -7.25
C GLY A 188 -3.41 19.26 -8.02
N GLU A 189 -4.35 20.09 -8.46
CA GLU A 189 -4.09 21.30 -9.23
C GLU A 189 -3.43 22.41 -8.39
N GLU A 190 -3.58 22.35 -7.07
CA GLU A 190 -3.09 23.39 -6.15
C GLU A 190 -1.63 23.17 -5.70
N THR A 191 -1.00 22.06 -6.08
CA THR A 191 0.35 21.73 -5.62
C THR A 191 1.12 20.84 -6.60
N ASN A 192 2.44 21.03 -6.64
CA ASN A 192 3.36 20.15 -7.35
C ASN A 192 3.79 18.93 -6.50
N LEU A 193 3.32 18.84 -5.27
CA LEU A 193 3.55 17.66 -4.43
C LEU A 193 2.78 16.46 -5.00
N ARG A 194 3.48 15.34 -5.18
CA ARG A 194 2.88 14.03 -5.52
C ARG A 194 3.31 13.02 -4.49
N SER A 195 2.40 12.15 -4.12
CA SER A 195 2.65 11.07 -3.17
C SER A 195 2.45 9.73 -3.85
N SER A 196 3.15 8.71 -3.34
CA SER A 196 2.97 7.33 -3.79
C SER A 196 2.60 6.42 -2.64
N GLY A 197 1.64 5.54 -2.90
CA GLY A 197 1.07 4.59 -1.97
C GLY A 197 1.68 3.20 -2.09
N PHE A 198 1.52 2.44 -1.03
CA PHE A 198 1.69 1.00 -1.01
C PHE A 198 0.42 0.41 -0.41
N HIS A 199 -0.56 0.20 -1.27
CA HIS A 199 -1.85 -0.31 -0.85
C HIS A 199 -1.76 -1.83 -0.68
N LEU A 200 -2.33 -2.32 0.43
CA LEU A 200 -2.31 -3.73 0.77
C LEU A 200 -3.72 -4.30 0.68
N HIS A 201 -3.86 -5.40 -0.03
CA HIS A 201 -5.13 -6.09 -0.19
C HIS A 201 -5.18 -7.30 0.76
N VAL A 202 -6.21 -7.36 1.58
CA VAL A 202 -6.49 -8.51 2.44
C VAL A 202 -7.72 -9.22 1.91
N GLY A 203 -7.50 -10.36 1.27
CA GLY A 203 -8.56 -11.26 0.83
C GLY A 203 -8.83 -12.33 1.88
N TYR A 204 -10.10 -12.67 2.11
CA TYR A 204 -10.51 -13.71 3.06
C TYR A 204 -11.88 -14.31 2.69
N GLU A 205 -12.18 -15.46 3.25
CA GLU A 205 -13.42 -16.18 2.97
C GLU A 205 -14.64 -15.46 3.56
N ASN A 206 -15.72 -15.34 2.77
CA ASN A 206 -16.96 -14.66 3.14
C ASN A 206 -16.75 -13.19 3.62
N PRO A 207 -16.18 -12.32 2.78
CA PRO A 207 -15.88 -10.95 3.16
C PRO A 207 -17.15 -10.17 3.51
N ASN A 208 -17.02 -9.31 4.52
CA ASN A 208 -18.09 -8.43 4.97
C ASN A 208 -17.52 -7.10 5.51
N VAL A 209 -18.38 -6.11 5.60
CA VAL A 209 -18.00 -4.74 5.98
C VAL A 209 -17.40 -4.68 7.38
N GLU A 210 -18.06 -5.29 8.37
CA GLU A 210 -17.62 -5.23 9.78
C GLU A 210 -16.22 -5.82 9.96
N THR A 211 -15.99 -7.02 9.40
CA THR A 211 -14.68 -7.67 9.46
C THR A 211 -13.62 -6.84 8.73
N SER A 212 -13.96 -6.28 7.56
CA SER A 212 -13.06 -5.41 6.81
C SER A 212 -12.67 -4.16 7.60
N LEU A 213 -13.63 -3.47 8.24
CA LEU A 213 -13.36 -2.32 9.10
C LEU A 213 -12.48 -2.67 10.29
N MET A 214 -12.71 -3.84 10.90
CA MET A 214 -11.85 -4.32 11.99
C MET A 214 -10.44 -4.61 11.51
N ILE A 215 -10.27 -5.28 10.37
CA ILE A 215 -8.94 -5.52 9.76
C ILE A 215 -8.19 -4.19 9.59
N ILE A 216 -8.83 -3.15 9.05
CA ILE A 216 -8.20 -1.83 8.84
C ILE A 216 -7.74 -1.21 10.17
N LYS A 217 -8.58 -1.26 11.22
CA LYS A 217 -8.24 -0.71 12.54
C LYS A 217 -7.08 -1.47 13.20
N TYR A 218 -7.03 -2.79 13.05
CA TYR A 218 -5.90 -3.59 13.52
C TYR A 218 -4.63 -3.33 12.70
N LEU A 219 -4.74 -3.15 11.38
CA LEU A 219 -3.62 -2.76 10.54
C LEU A 219 -3.08 -1.37 10.92
N ASP A 220 -3.92 -0.41 11.24
CA ASP A 220 -3.46 0.89 11.75
C ASP A 220 -2.66 0.73 13.04
N ALA A 221 -3.15 -0.07 14.00
CA ALA A 221 -2.44 -0.28 15.26
C ALA A 221 -1.10 -1.01 15.05
N TYR A 222 -1.11 -2.18 14.39
CA TYR A 222 0.04 -3.07 14.33
C TYR A 222 1.01 -2.83 13.17
N LEU A 223 0.61 -2.02 12.18
CA LEU A 223 1.44 -1.69 11.02
C LEU A 223 1.50 -0.17 10.80
N GLY A 224 0.38 0.53 10.83
CA GLY A 224 0.32 1.98 10.62
C GLY A 224 1.09 2.77 11.69
N VAL A 225 0.83 2.52 12.98
CA VAL A 225 1.55 3.18 14.07
C VAL A 225 3.04 2.88 14.03
N PRO A 226 3.51 1.60 13.95
CA PRO A 226 4.94 1.34 13.82
C PRO A 226 5.58 1.93 12.56
N SER A 227 4.83 2.07 11.46
CA SER A 227 5.34 2.66 10.21
C SER A 227 5.82 4.10 10.36
N VAL A 228 5.25 4.84 11.32
CA VAL A 228 5.62 6.25 11.61
C VAL A 228 7.08 6.38 12.04
N LEU A 229 7.64 5.35 12.68
CA LEU A 229 9.04 5.36 13.12
C LEU A 229 10.04 5.16 11.97
N LEU A 230 9.61 4.61 10.85
CA LEU A 230 10.46 4.26 9.71
C LEU A 230 10.32 5.23 8.55
N ASP A 231 9.09 5.65 8.25
CA ASP A 231 8.80 6.62 7.20
C ASP A 231 8.61 8.02 7.78
N GLY A 232 9.67 8.80 7.76
CA GLY A 232 9.69 10.17 8.27
C GLY A 232 9.09 11.22 7.32
N ASP A 233 8.51 10.82 6.17
CA ASP A 233 7.87 11.75 5.24
C ASP A 233 6.48 12.18 5.76
N THR A 234 6.37 13.43 6.18
CA THR A 234 5.11 14.00 6.68
C THR A 234 4.22 14.56 5.58
N ASN A 235 4.79 14.85 4.40
CA ASN A 235 4.07 15.52 3.31
C ASN A 235 2.95 14.64 2.74
N ARG A 236 3.21 13.32 2.58
CA ARG A 236 2.19 12.41 2.05
C ARG A 236 0.91 12.44 2.87
N ARG A 237 1.02 12.49 4.21
CA ARG A 237 -0.13 12.46 5.11
C ARG A 237 -1.00 13.72 5.06
N SER A 238 -0.49 14.82 4.48
CA SER A 238 -1.32 15.98 4.17
C SER A 238 -2.30 15.74 3.02
N LEU A 239 -1.96 14.79 2.13
CA LEU A 239 -2.75 14.44 0.95
C LEU A 239 -3.49 13.10 1.15
N TYR A 240 -2.75 12.03 1.45
CA TYR A 240 -3.24 10.64 1.53
C TYR A 240 -2.60 9.89 2.69
N GLY A 241 -2.98 8.62 2.85
CA GLY A 241 -2.34 7.71 3.80
C GLY A 241 -2.62 8.03 5.25
N LYS A 242 -3.78 8.60 5.54
CA LYS A 242 -4.30 8.80 6.90
C LYS A 242 -4.72 7.48 7.52
N ALA A 243 -4.80 7.46 8.84
CA ALA A 243 -5.35 6.34 9.57
C ALA A 243 -6.78 6.03 9.10
N GLY A 244 -7.11 4.75 9.02
CA GLY A 244 -8.41 4.29 8.59
C GLY A 244 -8.65 4.36 7.07
N ALA A 245 -7.69 4.85 6.27
CA ALA A 245 -7.88 4.94 4.82
C ALA A 245 -8.01 3.55 4.19
N PHE A 246 -9.18 3.27 3.57
CA PHE A 246 -9.49 1.95 3.02
C PHE A 246 -10.49 2.01 1.86
N ARG A 247 -10.59 0.87 1.15
CA ARG A 247 -11.69 0.52 0.23
C ARG A 247 -12.19 -0.88 0.54
N LEU A 248 -13.48 -1.11 0.28
CA LEU A 248 -14.02 -2.46 0.25
C LEU A 248 -13.81 -3.07 -1.14
N CYS A 249 -13.54 -4.38 -1.14
CA CYS A 249 -13.38 -5.19 -2.33
C CYS A 249 -14.25 -6.44 -2.20
N ASP A 250 -14.62 -7.07 -3.32
CA ASP A 250 -15.44 -8.30 -3.29
C ASP A 250 -14.74 -9.46 -2.57
N TYR A 251 -13.40 -9.43 -2.51
CA TYR A 251 -12.56 -10.42 -1.81
C TYR A 251 -12.19 -10.02 -0.39
N GLY A 252 -12.51 -8.81 0.07
CA GLY A 252 -12.12 -8.28 1.39
C GLY A 252 -11.93 -6.79 1.44
N CYS A 253 -10.73 -6.30 1.76
CA CYS A 253 -10.45 -4.88 1.87
C CYS A 253 -9.05 -4.50 1.40
N GLU A 254 -8.91 -3.23 1.02
CA GLU A 254 -7.68 -2.57 0.65
C GLU A 254 -7.28 -1.56 1.73
N TYR A 255 -6.11 -1.73 2.34
CA TYR A 255 -5.52 -0.82 3.31
C TYR A 255 -4.61 0.18 2.62
N ARG A 256 -4.83 1.49 2.81
CA ARG A 256 -4.24 2.56 2.00
C ARG A 256 -3.33 3.52 2.77
N THR A 257 -2.99 3.20 4.01
CA THR A 257 -2.20 4.10 4.88
C THR A 257 -0.72 4.15 4.52
N LEU A 258 -0.12 3.03 4.09
CA LEU A 258 1.31 2.95 3.83
C LEU A 258 1.73 3.72 2.57
N SER A 259 2.97 4.22 2.60
CA SER A 259 3.64 4.79 1.44
C SER A 259 4.53 3.78 0.73
N SER A 260 4.95 4.09 -0.49
CA SER A 260 5.92 3.27 -1.21
C SER A 260 7.33 3.29 -0.63
N TYR A 261 7.59 4.06 0.45
CA TYR A 261 8.83 3.94 1.23
C TYR A 261 9.13 2.47 1.60
N PHE A 262 8.10 1.70 1.94
CA PHE A 262 8.25 0.31 2.38
C PHE A 262 8.60 -0.66 1.25
N LEU A 263 8.60 -0.23 -0.01
CA LEU A 263 9.09 -1.02 -1.15
C LEU A 263 10.62 -1.01 -1.28
N ARG A 264 11.35 -0.24 -0.47
CA ARG A 264 12.78 0.03 -0.68
C ARG A 264 13.64 -1.22 -0.59
N THR A 265 13.44 -2.03 0.41
CA THR A 265 14.30 -3.19 0.73
C THR A 265 13.47 -4.41 1.12
N LYS A 266 14.09 -5.60 1.06
CA LYS A 266 13.48 -6.83 1.60
C LYS A 266 13.18 -6.70 3.10
N THR A 267 13.98 -5.95 3.85
CA THR A 267 13.76 -5.68 5.28
C THR A 267 12.47 -4.90 5.51
N THR A 268 12.23 -3.82 4.73
CA THR A 268 10.98 -3.04 4.86
C THR A 268 9.76 -3.83 4.38
N LEU A 269 9.89 -4.68 3.36
CA LEU A 269 8.83 -5.60 2.95
C LEU A 269 8.54 -6.67 4.02
N THR A 270 9.56 -7.20 4.66
CA THR A 270 9.42 -8.11 5.81
C THR A 270 8.71 -7.45 6.98
N PHE A 271 9.05 -6.19 7.27
CA PHE A 271 8.34 -5.39 8.28
C PHE A 271 6.85 -5.30 7.96
N VAL A 272 6.49 -4.97 6.71
CA VAL A 272 5.08 -4.88 6.27
C VAL A 272 4.36 -6.21 6.43
N TRP A 273 4.95 -7.31 5.95
CA TRP A 273 4.36 -8.64 6.10
C TRP A 273 4.15 -9.03 7.56
N ASN A 274 5.18 -8.83 8.39
CA ASN A 274 5.11 -9.19 9.81
C ASN A 274 4.07 -8.34 10.57
N GLY A 275 4.01 -7.03 10.32
CA GLY A 275 3.01 -6.14 10.92
C GLY A 275 1.59 -6.52 10.50
N LEU A 276 1.40 -6.82 9.21
CA LEU A 276 0.11 -7.26 8.69
C LEU A 276 -0.33 -8.59 9.32
N THR A 277 0.54 -9.60 9.34
CA THR A 277 0.19 -10.91 9.92
C THR A 277 -0.02 -10.84 11.43
N LYS A 278 0.75 -9.98 12.15
CA LYS A 278 0.54 -9.69 13.58
C LYS A 278 -0.83 -9.04 13.81
N ALA A 279 -1.23 -8.09 12.95
CA ALA A 279 -2.54 -7.43 13.03
C ALA A 279 -3.68 -8.44 12.87
N LEU A 280 -3.63 -9.30 11.85
CA LEU A 280 -4.65 -10.31 11.61
C LEU A 280 -4.74 -11.32 12.75
N LYS A 281 -3.59 -11.74 13.28
CA LYS A 281 -3.55 -12.65 14.44
C LYS A 281 -4.12 -11.99 15.71
N ALA A 282 -3.80 -10.71 15.96
CA ALA A 282 -4.34 -9.97 17.07
C ALA A 282 -5.87 -9.78 16.96
N LEU A 283 -6.40 -9.60 15.73
CA LEU A 283 -7.84 -9.57 15.48
C LEU A 283 -8.50 -10.92 15.81
N GLU A 284 -7.92 -12.03 15.36
CA GLU A 284 -8.44 -13.38 15.66
C GLU A 284 -8.42 -13.69 17.17
N ASP A 285 -7.40 -13.22 17.86
CA ASP A 285 -7.24 -13.39 19.30
C ASP A 285 -8.02 -12.35 20.14
N GLU A 286 -8.76 -11.45 19.47
CA GLU A 286 -9.56 -10.37 20.07
C GLU A 286 -8.74 -9.49 21.04
N ILE A 287 -7.44 -9.25 20.71
CA ILE A 287 -6.57 -8.39 21.50
C ILE A 287 -7.10 -6.96 21.49
N PRO A 288 -7.33 -6.31 22.63
CA PRO A 288 -7.83 -4.94 22.66
C PRO A 288 -6.90 -3.97 21.95
N LEU A 289 -7.48 -3.11 21.10
CA LEU A 289 -6.74 -2.04 20.42
C LEU A 289 -6.46 -0.85 21.34
N PRO A 290 -5.41 -0.06 21.07
CA PRO A 290 -5.26 1.26 21.66
C PRO A 290 -6.47 2.16 21.39
N PRO A 291 -6.65 3.26 22.17
CA PRO A 291 -7.67 4.26 21.88
C PRO A 291 -7.56 4.77 20.42
N ALA A 292 -8.69 4.77 19.72
CA ALA A 292 -8.75 5.07 18.28
C ALA A 292 -8.26 6.48 17.94
N ASP A 293 -8.52 7.46 18.80
CA ASP A 293 -8.05 8.83 18.68
C ASP A 293 -6.52 8.92 18.73
N LEU A 294 -5.88 8.20 19.65
CA LEU A 294 -4.42 8.16 19.75
C LEU A 294 -3.75 7.46 18.57
N VAL A 295 -4.35 6.38 18.05
CA VAL A 295 -3.88 5.70 16.83
C VAL A 295 -3.95 6.65 15.64
N GLN A 296 -5.09 7.31 15.46
CA GLN A 296 -5.28 8.28 14.38
C GLN A 296 -4.36 9.49 14.52
N GLU A 297 -4.17 10.03 15.73
CA GLU A 297 -3.23 11.12 15.98
C GLU A 297 -1.80 10.72 15.60
N ALA A 298 -1.32 9.59 16.11
CA ALA A 298 0.05 9.12 15.85
C ALA A 298 0.32 9.00 14.35
N ILE A 299 -0.61 8.41 13.60
CA ILE A 299 -0.47 8.22 12.15
C ILE A 299 -0.64 9.55 11.41
N ASN A 300 -1.72 10.28 11.65
CA ASN A 300 -2.09 11.44 10.84
C ASN A 300 -1.15 12.63 11.00
N THR A 301 -0.51 12.74 12.17
CA THR A 301 0.46 13.80 12.46
C THR A 301 1.91 13.33 12.36
N SER A 302 2.13 12.05 12.04
CA SER A 302 3.46 11.41 12.06
C SER A 302 4.18 11.61 13.42
N ASN A 303 3.43 11.50 14.51
CA ASN A 303 3.94 11.70 15.86
C ASN A 303 4.72 10.47 16.35
N SER A 304 6.04 10.50 16.18
CA SER A 304 6.93 9.40 16.54
C SER A 304 6.98 9.11 18.04
N GLU A 305 6.87 10.13 18.90
CA GLU A 305 6.85 9.94 20.35
C GLU A 305 5.58 9.21 20.81
N LEU A 306 4.43 9.62 20.28
CA LEU A 306 3.16 8.95 20.55
C LEU A 306 3.17 7.51 19.99
N ALA A 307 3.71 7.32 18.78
CA ALA A 307 3.85 5.99 18.20
C ALA A 307 4.71 5.06 19.07
N GLN A 308 5.88 5.51 19.54
CA GLN A 308 6.73 4.75 20.47
C GLN A 308 6.01 4.36 21.75
N ARG A 309 5.27 5.31 22.35
CA ARG A 309 4.48 5.05 23.54
C ARG A 309 3.41 3.99 23.30
N LEU A 310 2.63 4.11 22.22
CA LEU A 310 1.60 3.13 21.87
C LEU A 310 2.19 1.73 21.62
N ILE A 311 3.31 1.64 20.90
CA ILE A 311 3.99 0.37 20.66
C ILE A 311 4.39 -0.29 21.98
N LYS A 312 4.96 0.48 22.92
CA LYS A 312 5.39 -0.04 24.21
C LYS A 312 4.20 -0.47 25.09
N ASP A 313 3.19 0.39 25.20
CA ASP A 313 2.09 0.21 26.15
C ASP A 313 1.13 -0.90 25.71
N TYR A 314 0.98 -1.12 24.40
CA TYR A 314 0.06 -2.11 23.81
C TYR A 314 0.78 -3.28 23.13
N ASN A 315 2.10 -3.35 23.17
CA ASN A 315 2.89 -4.40 22.53
C ASN A 315 2.59 -4.57 21.02
N LEU A 316 2.53 -3.46 20.33
CA LEU A 316 2.19 -3.42 18.88
C LEU A 316 3.34 -3.93 17.99
#